data_a687265e4d48f995594467186abc86b9
#
_entry.id   a687265e4d48f995594467186abc86b9
#
_cell.length_a   1.000
_cell.length_b   1.000
_cell.length_c   1.000
_cell.angle_alpha   90.00
_cell.angle_beta   90.00
_cell.angle_gamma   90.00
#
_symmetry.space_group_name_H-M   'P 1'
#
loop_
_entity.id
_entity.type
_entity.pdbx_description
1 polymer ?
#
loop_
_entity_poly.entity_id
_entity_poly.type
_entity_poly.pdbx_seq_one_letter_code
_entity_poly.pdbx_strand_id
1 'polypeptide(L)'
;MLPFVTFYGKNLLELSPEDRSHEGIFLSFQYPVEIPGVSMVNFMRAAVNEQRKYKGLPALTASEFLKLMREKRAVVELDNKLANRSVNEGFSGGEKKRNEIFQMAMLEPRLSILDETDSGLDIDALRIVAIFLKLPKITPSGNPDLGSA
;
A
#
# COMPACT_ATOMS: atom_id res chain seq x y z
N MET A 1 3.36 29.61 -16.17
CA MET A 1 4.06 28.65 -15.27
C MET A 1 3.34 27.31 -15.40
N LEU A 2 4.05 26.25 -15.76
CA LEU A 2 3.47 24.91 -15.74
C LEU A 2 3.21 24.50 -14.30
N PRO A 3 2.07 23.85 -13.99
CA PRO A 3 1.82 23.33 -12.66
C PRO A 3 2.89 22.29 -12.31
N PHE A 4 3.38 22.33 -11.09
CA PHE A 4 4.27 21.30 -10.56
C PHE A 4 3.80 20.84 -9.20
N VAL A 5 3.99 19.56 -8.95
CA VAL A 5 3.72 18.92 -7.66
C VAL A 5 4.99 18.20 -7.25
N THR A 6 5.55 18.56 -6.11
CA THR A 6 6.79 17.95 -5.64
C THR A 6 6.53 16.98 -4.48
N PHE A 7 7.28 15.88 -4.51
CA PHE A 7 7.31 14.89 -3.45
C PHE A 7 8.77 14.49 -3.18
N TYR A 8 9.27 14.78 -1.99
CA TYR A 8 10.69 14.62 -1.64
C TYR A 8 11.65 15.20 -2.68
N GLY A 9 11.33 16.41 -3.17
CA GLY A 9 12.16 17.15 -4.13
C GLY A 9 12.04 16.71 -5.60
N LYS A 10 11.21 15.70 -5.90
CA LYS A 10 10.96 15.22 -7.27
C LYS A 10 9.64 15.78 -7.81
N ASN A 11 9.61 16.19 -9.06
CA ASN A 11 8.36 16.61 -9.72
C ASN A 11 7.52 15.37 -10.07
N LEU A 12 6.40 15.18 -9.36
CA LEU A 12 5.53 14.02 -9.57
C LEU A 12 4.90 13.95 -10.95
N LEU A 13 4.72 15.09 -11.61
CA LEU A 13 4.07 15.12 -12.93
C LEU A 13 4.97 14.55 -14.03
N GLU A 14 6.27 14.54 -13.80
CA GLU A 14 7.27 13.97 -14.72
C GLU A 14 7.52 12.47 -14.49
N LEU A 15 7.09 11.95 -13.35
CA LEU A 15 7.26 10.54 -13.00
C LEU A 15 6.16 9.66 -13.64
N SER A 16 6.56 8.49 -14.13
CA SER A 16 5.61 7.44 -14.51
C SER A 16 4.84 6.94 -13.29
N PRO A 17 3.67 6.29 -13.47
CA PRO A 17 2.96 5.65 -12.35
C PRO A 17 3.83 4.65 -11.59
N GLU A 18 4.68 3.91 -12.29
CA GLU A 18 5.64 2.96 -11.71
C GLU A 18 6.66 3.68 -10.82
N ASP A 19 7.26 4.76 -11.32
CA ASP A 19 8.22 5.55 -10.55
C ASP A 19 7.57 6.19 -9.31
N ARG A 20 6.34 6.67 -9.42
CA ARG A 20 5.57 7.17 -8.25
C ARG A 20 5.38 6.09 -7.21
N SER A 21 5.07 4.87 -7.64
CA SER A 21 4.97 3.72 -6.74
C SER A 21 6.31 3.41 -6.06
N HIS A 22 7.41 3.43 -6.80
CA HIS A 22 8.76 3.24 -6.25
C HIS A 22 9.13 4.31 -5.21
N GLU A 23 8.69 5.54 -5.39
CA GLU A 23 8.87 6.62 -4.41
C GLU A 23 8.04 6.42 -3.14
N GLY A 24 7.15 5.44 -3.12
CA GLY A 24 6.32 5.10 -1.97
C GLY A 24 4.98 5.81 -1.95
N ILE A 25 4.41 6.12 -3.09
CA ILE A 25 3.04 6.63 -3.21
C ILE A 25 2.10 5.45 -3.46
N PHE A 26 1.05 5.38 -2.67
CA PHE A 26 -0.02 4.41 -2.79
C PHE A 26 -1.33 5.12 -3.09
N LEU A 27 -2.08 4.62 -4.06
CA LEU A 27 -3.41 5.12 -4.42
C LEU A 27 -4.43 4.01 -4.23
N SER A 28 -5.42 4.24 -3.38
CA SER A 28 -6.60 3.39 -3.26
C SER A 28 -7.69 3.92 -4.19
N PHE A 29 -8.12 3.09 -5.13
CA PHE A 29 -9.12 3.47 -6.12
C PHE A 29 -10.54 3.33 -5.56
N GLN A 30 -11.45 4.16 -6.05
CA GLN A 30 -12.88 4.02 -5.77
C GLN A 30 -13.38 2.62 -6.20
N TYR A 31 -12.91 2.15 -7.35
CA TYR A 31 -13.20 0.82 -7.88
C TYR A 31 -11.91 0.03 -8.06
N PRO A 32 -11.55 -0.85 -7.10
CA PRO A 32 -10.34 -1.65 -7.20
C PRO A 32 -10.32 -2.54 -8.43
N VAL A 33 -9.19 -2.53 -9.14
CA VAL A 33 -9.01 -3.31 -10.36
C VAL A 33 -8.92 -4.80 -10.05
N GLU A 34 -9.53 -5.62 -10.89
CA GLU A 34 -9.40 -7.08 -10.88
C GLU A 34 -8.24 -7.51 -11.79
N ILE A 35 -7.46 -8.49 -11.33
CA ILE A 35 -6.37 -9.07 -12.13
C ILE A 35 -6.61 -10.59 -12.22
N PRO A 36 -7.40 -11.04 -13.20
CA PRO A 36 -7.70 -12.46 -13.36
C PRO A 36 -6.43 -13.29 -13.58
N GLY A 37 -6.38 -14.47 -12.99
CA GLY A 37 -5.26 -15.41 -13.16
C GLY A 37 -3.99 -15.06 -12.35
N VAL A 38 -3.93 -13.93 -11.67
CA VAL A 38 -2.81 -13.56 -10.80
C VAL A 38 -3.25 -13.63 -9.35
N SER A 39 -2.72 -14.61 -8.61
CA SER A 39 -3.06 -14.74 -7.19
C SER A 39 -2.51 -13.58 -6.36
N MET A 40 -3.22 -13.25 -5.26
CA MET A 40 -2.77 -12.22 -4.32
C MET A 40 -1.37 -12.48 -3.79
N VAL A 41 -1.03 -13.75 -3.51
CA VAL A 41 0.31 -14.14 -3.06
C VAL A 41 1.38 -13.75 -4.08
N ASN A 42 1.17 -14.10 -5.35
CA ASN A 42 2.13 -13.80 -6.42
C ASN A 42 2.24 -12.31 -6.70
N PHE A 43 1.10 -11.63 -6.76
CA PHE A 43 1.05 -10.18 -6.95
C PHE A 43 1.81 -9.43 -5.86
N MET A 44 1.51 -9.71 -4.59
CA MET A 44 2.15 -9.04 -3.46
C MET A 44 3.62 -9.38 -3.34
N ARG A 45 4.02 -10.63 -3.65
CA ARG A 45 5.43 -11.02 -3.63
C ARG A 45 6.24 -10.23 -4.67
N ALA A 46 5.69 -10.08 -5.86
CA ALA A 46 6.33 -9.28 -6.91
C ALA A 46 6.43 -7.80 -6.49
N ALA A 47 5.34 -7.21 -6.01
CA ALA A 47 5.29 -5.81 -5.61
C ALA A 47 6.24 -5.48 -4.45
N VAL A 48 6.24 -6.30 -3.39
CA VAL A 48 7.13 -6.11 -2.24
C VAL A 48 8.60 -6.26 -2.64
N ASN A 49 8.93 -7.27 -3.43
CA ASN A 49 10.32 -7.48 -3.85
C ASN A 49 10.81 -6.40 -4.81
N GLU A 50 9.94 -5.86 -5.68
CA GLU A 50 10.29 -4.74 -6.54
C GLU A 50 10.56 -3.47 -5.72
N GLN A 51 9.74 -3.18 -4.71
CA GLN A 51 9.99 -2.08 -3.77
C GLN A 51 11.32 -2.24 -3.02
N ARG A 52 11.64 -3.46 -2.60
CA ARG A 52 12.91 -3.76 -1.91
C ARG A 52 14.10 -3.56 -2.84
N LYS A 53 14.01 -4.06 -4.07
CA LYS A 53 15.03 -3.88 -5.11
C LYS A 53 15.30 -2.40 -5.38
N TYR A 54 14.26 -1.60 -5.53
CA TYR A 54 14.40 -0.14 -5.70
C TYR A 54 15.14 0.52 -4.53
N LYS A 55 14.92 0.02 -3.31
CA LYS A 55 15.61 0.49 -2.09
C LYS A 55 17.00 -0.12 -1.88
N GLY A 56 17.50 -0.93 -2.82
CA GLY A 56 18.78 -1.62 -2.69
C GLY A 56 18.77 -2.76 -1.66
N LEU A 57 17.61 -3.28 -1.28
CA LEU A 57 17.45 -4.37 -0.32
C LEU A 57 17.32 -5.70 -1.04
N PRO A 58 17.80 -6.82 -0.45
CA PRO A 58 17.64 -8.16 -1.02
C PRO A 58 16.16 -8.55 -1.06
N ALA A 59 15.77 -9.35 -2.06
CA ALA A 59 14.44 -9.93 -2.12
C ALA A 59 14.17 -10.81 -0.90
N LEU A 60 12.91 -10.83 -0.45
CA LEU A 60 12.48 -11.75 0.60
C LEU A 60 12.47 -13.18 0.08
N THR A 61 12.95 -14.10 0.89
CA THR A 61 12.75 -15.53 0.67
C THR A 61 11.25 -15.87 0.74
N ALA A 62 10.87 -17.04 0.23
CA ALA A 62 9.48 -17.48 0.28
C ALA A 62 8.95 -17.55 1.72
N SER A 63 9.76 -18.03 2.67
CA SER A 63 9.35 -18.14 4.09
C SER A 63 9.19 -16.78 4.76
N GLU A 64 10.13 -15.85 4.53
CA GLU A 64 10.06 -14.48 5.05
C GLU A 64 8.82 -13.75 4.50
N PHE A 65 8.56 -13.89 3.20
CA PHE A 65 7.39 -13.28 2.59
C PHE A 65 6.08 -13.85 3.16
N LEU A 66 5.96 -15.17 3.31
CA LEU A 66 4.77 -15.78 3.88
C LEU A 66 4.55 -15.40 5.36
N LYS A 67 5.62 -15.19 6.11
CA LYS A 67 5.54 -14.69 7.48
C LYS A 67 5.00 -13.27 7.50
N LEU A 68 5.59 -12.36 6.71
CA LEU A 68 5.14 -10.98 6.57
C LEU A 68 3.67 -10.91 6.14
N MET A 69 3.29 -11.70 5.15
CA MET A 69 1.92 -11.76 4.65
C MET A 69 0.92 -12.18 5.73
N ARG A 70 1.26 -13.18 6.55
CA ARG A 70 0.42 -13.63 7.68
C ARG A 70 0.24 -12.52 8.73
N GLU A 71 1.33 -11.85 9.09
CA GLU A 71 1.30 -10.77 10.08
C GLU A 71 0.43 -9.61 9.60
N LYS A 72 0.64 -9.13 8.39
CA LYS A 72 -0.14 -8.01 7.84
C LYS A 72 -1.61 -8.37 7.63
N ARG A 73 -1.89 -9.59 7.18
CA ARG A 73 -3.26 -10.05 6.98
C ARG A 73 -4.03 -10.16 8.30
N ALA A 74 -3.39 -10.62 9.37
CA ALA A 74 -4.01 -10.67 10.69
C ALA A 74 -4.44 -9.29 11.19
N VAL A 75 -3.61 -8.26 10.93
CA VAL A 75 -3.92 -6.88 11.32
C VAL A 75 -5.12 -6.32 10.58
N VAL A 76 -5.29 -6.64 9.30
CA VAL A 76 -6.41 -6.15 8.48
C VAL A 76 -7.62 -7.08 8.48
N GLU A 77 -7.56 -8.18 9.23
CA GLU A 77 -8.64 -9.17 9.32
C GLU A 77 -9.10 -9.71 7.94
N LEU A 78 -8.14 -9.87 7.02
CA LEU A 78 -8.42 -10.42 5.70
C LEU A 78 -8.48 -11.95 5.74
N ASP A 79 -9.56 -12.52 5.20
CA ASP A 79 -9.77 -13.98 5.18
C ASP A 79 -8.62 -14.70 4.44
N ASN A 80 -8.19 -15.81 5.04
CA ASN A 80 -7.13 -16.66 4.50
C ASN A 80 -7.43 -17.18 3.08
N LYS A 81 -8.71 -17.43 2.82
CA LYS A 81 -9.18 -17.95 1.52
C LYS A 81 -8.91 -16.99 0.36
N LEU A 82 -8.87 -15.69 0.64
CA LEU A 82 -8.65 -14.67 -0.39
C LEU A 82 -7.20 -14.60 -0.86
N ALA A 83 -6.25 -15.04 -0.04
CA ALA A 83 -4.82 -14.97 -0.36
C ALA A 83 -4.43 -15.77 -1.62
N ASN A 84 -5.10 -16.91 -1.87
CA ASN A 84 -4.82 -17.78 -3.01
C ASN A 84 -5.70 -17.50 -4.23
N ARG A 85 -6.67 -16.58 -4.10
CA ARG A 85 -7.53 -16.19 -5.22
C ARG A 85 -6.85 -15.13 -6.08
N SER A 86 -7.32 -14.99 -7.30
CA SER A 86 -6.92 -13.88 -8.18
C SER A 86 -7.25 -12.54 -7.53
N VAL A 87 -6.41 -11.53 -7.80
CA VAL A 87 -6.55 -10.20 -7.21
C VAL A 87 -7.94 -9.64 -7.50
N ASN A 88 -8.71 -9.42 -6.44
CA ASN A 88 -10.05 -8.85 -6.43
C ASN A 88 -11.12 -9.63 -7.24
N GLU A 89 -10.78 -10.70 -7.93
CA GLU A 89 -11.72 -11.47 -8.76
C GLU A 89 -12.79 -12.15 -7.90
N GLY A 90 -14.03 -11.76 -8.11
CA GLY A 90 -15.18 -12.26 -7.37
C GLY A 90 -15.17 -11.89 -5.88
N PHE A 91 -14.42 -10.85 -5.47
CA PHE A 91 -14.49 -10.30 -4.14
C PHE A 91 -15.73 -9.43 -4.00
N SER A 92 -16.35 -9.44 -2.81
CA SER A 92 -17.37 -8.46 -2.45
C SER A 92 -16.76 -7.05 -2.36
N GLY A 93 -17.58 -6.01 -2.34
CA GLY A 93 -17.09 -4.64 -2.17
C GLY A 93 -16.26 -4.45 -0.91
N GLY A 94 -16.72 -5.00 0.22
CA GLY A 94 -15.98 -4.96 1.49
C GLY A 94 -14.67 -5.74 1.43
N GLU A 95 -14.64 -6.91 0.80
CA GLU A 95 -13.42 -7.69 0.60
C GLU A 95 -12.41 -6.96 -0.30
N LYS A 96 -12.86 -6.30 -1.36
CA LYS A 96 -12.00 -5.47 -2.22
C LYS A 96 -11.35 -4.34 -1.43
N LYS A 97 -12.11 -3.63 -0.62
CA LYS A 97 -11.59 -2.55 0.23
C LYS A 97 -10.60 -3.05 1.28
N ARG A 98 -10.91 -4.14 1.98
CA ARG A 98 -9.97 -4.77 2.92
C ARG A 98 -8.69 -5.23 2.22
N ASN A 99 -8.80 -5.73 0.99
CA ASN A 99 -7.66 -6.12 0.19
C ASN A 99 -6.77 -4.93 -0.18
N GLU A 100 -7.33 -3.76 -0.50
CA GLU A 100 -6.54 -2.54 -0.71
C GLU A 100 -5.80 -2.10 0.56
N ILE A 101 -6.47 -2.14 1.71
CA ILE A 101 -5.82 -1.84 2.99
C ILE A 101 -4.70 -2.85 3.28
N PHE A 102 -4.90 -4.12 2.95
CA PHE A 102 -3.87 -5.14 3.06
C PHE A 102 -2.67 -4.85 2.15
N GLN A 103 -2.89 -4.45 0.90
CA GLN A 103 -1.82 -4.04 -0.01
C GLN A 103 -1.05 -2.83 0.56
N MET A 104 -1.75 -1.84 1.06
CA MET A 104 -1.14 -0.68 1.73
C MET A 104 -0.28 -1.11 2.92
N ALA A 105 -0.77 -2.05 3.74
CA ALA A 105 -0.04 -2.57 4.88
C ALA A 105 1.23 -3.33 4.50
N MET A 106 1.19 -4.06 3.39
CA MET A 106 2.33 -4.82 2.87
C MET A 106 3.41 -3.92 2.28
N LEU A 107 3.01 -2.86 1.58
CA LEU A 107 3.92 -1.96 0.86
C LEU A 107 4.50 -0.84 1.73
N GLU A 108 3.85 -0.52 2.85
CA GLU A 108 4.27 0.53 3.80
C GLU A 108 4.63 1.85 3.09
N PRO A 109 3.69 2.46 2.35
CA PRO A 109 3.98 3.64 1.55
C PRO A 109 4.30 4.86 2.42
N ARG A 110 5.03 5.82 1.84
CA ARG A 110 5.30 7.13 2.46
C ARG A 110 4.09 8.05 2.39
N LEU A 111 3.29 7.91 1.34
CA LEU A 111 2.06 8.66 1.11
C LEU A 111 0.97 7.72 0.62
N SER A 112 -0.17 7.74 1.28
CA SER A 112 -1.37 7.03 0.83
C SER A 112 -2.46 8.03 0.48
N ILE A 113 -2.98 7.93 -0.73
CA ILE A 113 -4.14 8.68 -1.20
C ILE A 113 -5.30 7.70 -1.24
N LEU A 114 -6.30 7.95 -0.40
CA LEU A 114 -7.44 7.07 -0.23
C LEU A 114 -8.67 7.79 -0.80
N ASP A 115 -9.13 7.33 -1.97
CA ASP A 115 -10.28 7.92 -2.64
C ASP A 115 -11.57 7.22 -2.18
N GLU A 116 -12.48 7.98 -1.56
CA GLU A 116 -13.80 7.53 -1.08
C GLU A 116 -13.76 6.23 -0.23
N THR A 117 -12.72 6.06 0.58
CA THR A 117 -12.60 4.87 1.44
C THR A 117 -13.67 4.79 2.52
N ASP A 118 -14.33 5.90 2.82
CA ASP A 118 -15.40 6.01 3.81
C ASP A 118 -16.77 5.56 3.28
N SER A 119 -17.02 5.67 1.98
CA SER A 119 -18.32 5.38 1.36
C SER A 119 -18.69 3.89 1.25
N GLY A 120 -17.84 2.98 1.64
CA GLY A 120 -18.07 1.52 1.54
C GLY A 120 -17.34 0.71 2.60
N LEU A 121 -16.68 1.36 3.54
CA LEU A 121 -16.03 0.72 4.67
C LEU A 121 -17.01 0.60 5.83
N ASP A 122 -17.10 -0.60 6.40
CA ASP A 122 -17.67 -0.77 7.72
C ASP A 122 -16.77 -0.11 8.78
N ILE A 123 -17.30 0.09 9.97
CA ILE A 123 -16.58 0.73 11.09
C ILE A 123 -15.26 0.01 11.40
N ASP A 124 -15.21 -1.29 11.19
CA ASP A 124 -14.02 -2.10 11.48
C ASP A 124 -12.90 -1.83 10.48
N ALA A 125 -13.21 -1.70 9.20
CA ALA A 125 -12.24 -1.31 8.17
C ALA A 125 -11.68 0.11 8.40
N LEU A 126 -12.51 1.07 8.83
CA LEU A 126 -12.06 2.41 9.23
C LEU A 126 -11.13 2.36 10.45
N ARG A 127 -11.39 1.47 11.41
CA ARG A 127 -10.49 1.25 12.55
C ARG A 127 -9.13 0.73 12.12
N ILE A 128 -9.09 -0.19 11.17
CA ILE A 128 -7.85 -0.75 10.63
C ILE A 128 -7.03 0.35 9.94
N VAL A 129 -7.65 1.16 9.09
CA VAL A 129 -7.00 2.33 8.49
C VAL A 129 -6.45 3.27 9.56
N ALA A 130 -7.23 3.55 10.61
CA ALA A 130 -6.80 4.40 11.71
C ALA A 130 -5.60 3.83 12.49
N ILE A 131 -5.52 2.51 12.64
CA ILE A 131 -4.36 1.84 13.27
C ILE A 131 -3.10 2.06 12.42
N PHE A 132 -3.19 1.88 11.09
CA PHE A 132 -2.07 2.13 10.19
C PHE A 132 -1.62 3.59 10.19
N LEU A 133 -2.55 4.53 10.25
CA LEU A 133 -2.24 5.96 10.31
C LEU A 133 -1.63 6.38 11.66
N LYS A 134 -1.88 5.63 12.74
CA LYS A 134 -1.34 5.86 14.07
C LYS A 134 0.00 5.17 14.34
N LEU A 135 0.41 4.23 13.50
CA LEU A 135 1.75 3.68 13.62
C LEU A 135 2.76 4.82 13.46
N PRO A 136 3.74 4.93 14.36
CA PRO A 136 4.69 6.01 14.29
C PRO A 136 5.37 5.98 12.92
N LYS A 137 5.09 7.01 12.12
CA LYS A 137 5.88 7.25 10.93
C LYS A 137 7.30 7.40 11.41
N ILE A 138 8.19 6.52 10.98
CA ILE A 138 9.62 6.76 11.13
C ILE A 138 9.90 8.01 10.31
N THR A 139 9.88 9.17 10.97
CA THR A 139 10.38 10.40 10.35
C THR A 139 11.86 10.16 10.12
N PRO A 140 12.36 10.29 8.89
CA PRO A 140 13.79 10.34 8.68
C PRO A 140 14.31 11.50 9.55
N SER A 141 15.13 11.19 10.52
CA SER A 141 15.83 12.17 11.33
C SER A 141 16.66 13.05 10.40
N GLY A 142 16.32 14.33 10.33
CA GLY A 142 17.19 15.31 9.67
C GLY A 142 16.44 16.36 8.86
N ASN A 143 15.71 17.24 9.54
CA ASN A 143 15.86 18.67 9.34
C ASN A 143 15.20 19.45 10.48
N PRO A 144 15.96 20.10 11.38
CA PRO A 144 15.42 20.87 12.47
C PRO A 144 15.25 22.36 12.11
N ASP A 145 14.78 22.69 10.91
CA ASP A 145 14.56 24.09 10.55
C ASP A 145 13.25 24.29 9.79
N LEU A 146 12.15 24.24 10.51
CA LEU A 146 10.94 25.02 10.22
C LEU A 146 10.29 25.39 11.57
N GLY A 147 11.08 26.09 12.38
CA GLY A 147 10.62 26.78 13.53
C GLY A 147 10.45 28.26 13.21
N SER A 148 9.34 28.77 13.64
CA SER A 148 9.05 30.17 13.95
C SER A 148 9.15 31.21 12.83
N ALA A 149 8.03 31.56 12.28
CA ALA A 149 7.57 32.95 12.21
C ALA A 149 6.06 32.97 12.16
#